data_8f02904cc37215cc7455281be7295ede
#
_entry.id   8f02904cc37215cc7455281be7295ede
#
_cell.length_a   1.000
_cell.length_b   1.000
_cell.length_c   1.000
_cell.angle_alpha   90.00
_cell.angle_beta   90.00
_cell.angle_gamma   90.00
#
_symmetry.space_group_name_H-M   'P 1'
#
loop_
_entity.id
_entity.type
_entity.pdbx_description
1 polymer ?
#
loop_
_entity_poly.entity_id
_entity_poly.type
_entity_poly.pdbx_seq_one_letter_code
_entity_poly.pdbx_strand_id
1 'polypeptide(L)'
;MSMKILATSDWHLGNLFHGNDRLPEHKHFLKWLLEQIAEQKPDALLIAGDIFDNGNPSAAAQTVYYEFLADATQLCPNMQVIITAGNHDSASRLEAPRPLLTRYHVEIRGNVRKIWQQGENGDDNKTGGHWIYSFDDLIIPVTNEEGEE
;
A
#
# COMPACT_ATOMS: atom_id res chain seq x y z
N MET A 1 25.57 0.87 5.52
CA MET A 1 25.24 1.08 4.09
C MET A 1 24.01 1.96 3.95
N SER A 2 23.76 2.54 2.77
CA SER A 2 22.58 3.39 2.57
C SER A 2 21.37 2.52 2.26
N MET A 3 20.23 2.81 2.90
CA MET A 3 18.94 2.22 2.56
C MET A 3 18.50 2.60 1.15
N LYS A 4 17.98 1.66 0.38
CA LYS A 4 17.50 1.86 -0.99
C LYS A 4 15.99 1.72 -1.04
N ILE A 5 15.29 2.77 -1.41
CA ILE A 5 13.84 2.79 -1.57
C ILE A 5 13.50 3.02 -3.03
N LEU A 6 12.68 2.14 -3.59
CA LEU A 6 12.07 2.33 -4.90
C LEU A 6 10.65 2.84 -4.71
N ALA A 7 10.26 3.90 -5.41
CA ALA A 7 8.94 4.50 -5.29
C ALA A 7 8.21 4.56 -6.63
N THR A 8 6.91 4.31 -6.60
CA THR A 8 6.00 4.41 -7.74
C THR A 8 4.62 4.86 -7.28
N SER A 9 3.80 5.40 -8.19
CA SER A 9 2.43 5.85 -7.91
C SER A 9 1.59 5.88 -9.19
N ASP A 10 0.31 6.17 -9.04
CA ASP A 10 -0.60 6.53 -10.14
C ASP A 10 -0.66 5.47 -11.26
N TRP A 11 -0.82 4.21 -10.89
CA TRP A 11 -0.92 3.12 -11.86
C TRP A 11 -2.24 3.13 -12.63
N HIS A 12 -3.34 3.54 -11.98
CA HIS A 12 -4.70 3.56 -12.55
C HIS A 12 -5.07 2.26 -13.28
N LEU A 13 -4.82 1.11 -12.64
CA LEU A 13 -5.14 -0.20 -13.21
C LEU A 13 -6.64 -0.29 -13.54
N GLY A 14 -6.94 -0.72 -14.76
CA GLY A 14 -8.31 -0.80 -15.27
C GLY A 14 -8.79 0.49 -15.94
N ASN A 15 -7.91 1.49 -16.13
CA ASN A 15 -8.23 2.70 -16.90
C ASN A 15 -8.56 2.36 -18.34
N LEU A 16 -9.59 3.04 -18.86
CA LEU A 16 -10.00 2.98 -20.26
C LEU A 16 -9.64 4.29 -20.96
N PHE A 17 -8.87 4.21 -22.03
CA PHE A 17 -8.54 5.37 -22.86
C PHE A 17 -9.31 5.33 -24.18
N HIS A 18 -10.24 6.27 -24.37
CA HIS A 18 -11.16 6.29 -25.51
C HIS A 18 -11.88 4.93 -25.74
N GLY A 19 -12.29 4.27 -24.66
CA GLY A 19 -12.95 2.96 -24.71
C GLY A 19 -12.01 1.76 -24.90
N ASN A 20 -10.70 1.98 -25.03
CA ASN A 20 -9.72 0.91 -25.12
C ASN A 20 -9.18 0.56 -23.74
N ASP A 21 -9.13 -0.74 -23.45
CA ASP A 21 -8.53 -1.25 -22.21
C ASP A 21 -7.01 -1.08 -22.25
N ARG A 22 -6.46 -0.43 -21.23
CA ARG A 22 -5.01 -0.20 -21.07
C ARG A 22 -4.31 -1.26 -20.24
N LEU A 23 -5.00 -2.34 -19.92
CA LEU A 23 -4.41 -3.40 -19.11
C LEU A 23 -3.14 -4.02 -19.74
N PRO A 24 -3.01 -4.15 -21.07
CA PRO A 24 -1.77 -4.62 -21.69
C PRO A 24 -0.57 -3.69 -21.41
N GLU A 25 -0.76 -2.36 -21.48
CA GLU A 25 0.29 -1.39 -21.16
C GLU A 25 0.65 -1.42 -19.67
N HIS A 26 -0.35 -1.56 -18.79
CA HIS A 26 -0.13 -1.71 -17.36
C HIS A 26 0.69 -2.96 -17.04
N LYS A 27 0.38 -4.09 -17.66
CA LYS A 27 1.16 -5.34 -17.52
C LYS A 27 2.59 -5.16 -17.99
N HIS A 28 2.80 -4.43 -19.09
CA HIS A 28 4.14 -4.14 -19.61
C HIS A 28 4.95 -3.28 -18.62
N PHE A 29 4.32 -2.23 -18.07
CA PHE A 29 4.94 -1.38 -17.05
C PHE A 29 5.29 -2.18 -15.78
N LEU A 30 4.36 -2.99 -15.27
CA LEU A 30 4.59 -3.78 -14.06
C LEU A 30 5.67 -4.83 -14.25
N LYS A 31 5.78 -5.42 -15.45
CA LYS A 31 6.89 -6.31 -15.81
C LYS A 31 8.23 -5.59 -15.76
N TRP A 32 8.31 -4.40 -16.34
CA TRP A 32 9.51 -3.56 -16.25
C TRP A 32 9.85 -3.21 -14.81
N LEU A 33 8.84 -2.90 -13.97
CA LEU A 33 9.04 -2.61 -12.55
C LEU A 33 9.60 -3.82 -11.80
N LEU A 34 9.14 -5.04 -12.11
CA LEU A 34 9.72 -6.28 -11.57
C LEU A 34 11.19 -6.46 -11.97
N GLU A 35 11.54 -6.13 -13.22
CA GLU A 35 12.92 -6.14 -13.69
C GLU A 35 13.78 -5.15 -12.89
N GLN A 36 13.26 -3.94 -12.59
CA GLN A 36 13.94 -2.96 -11.73
C GLN A 36 14.12 -3.46 -10.29
N ILE A 37 13.11 -4.11 -9.72
CA ILE A 37 13.20 -4.72 -8.39
C ILE A 37 14.29 -5.79 -8.36
N ALA A 38 14.35 -6.66 -9.36
CA ALA A 38 15.34 -7.72 -9.45
C ALA A 38 16.78 -7.18 -9.59
N GLU A 39 16.95 -6.10 -10.37
CA GLU A 39 18.25 -5.47 -10.63
C GLU A 39 18.72 -4.65 -9.41
N GLN A 40 17.84 -3.79 -8.88
CA GLN A 40 18.18 -2.82 -7.86
C GLN A 40 18.20 -3.41 -6.44
N LYS A 41 17.43 -4.48 -6.20
CA LYS A 41 17.25 -5.11 -4.89
C LYS A 41 17.00 -4.08 -3.79
N PRO A 42 15.88 -3.33 -3.87
CA PRO A 42 15.58 -2.31 -2.87
C PRO A 42 15.25 -2.93 -1.52
N ASP A 43 15.51 -2.19 -0.44
CA ASP A 43 15.09 -2.55 0.92
C ASP A 43 13.58 -2.33 1.07
N ALA A 44 13.03 -1.32 0.39
CA ALA A 44 11.58 -1.08 0.34
C ALA A 44 11.08 -0.66 -1.05
N LEU A 45 9.84 -1.09 -1.35
CA LEU A 45 9.03 -0.60 -2.47
C LEU A 45 7.87 0.23 -1.91
N LEU A 46 7.81 1.51 -2.25
CA LEU A 46 6.69 2.39 -1.90
C LEU A 46 5.75 2.53 -3.10
N ILE A 47 4.47 2.16 -2.92
CA ILE A 47 3.40 2.36 -3.90
C ILE A 47 2.46 3.43 -3.35
N ALA A 48 2.60 4.66 -3.85
CA ALA A 48 2.02 5.85 -3.25
C ALA A 48 0.68 6.25 -3.90
N GLY A 49 -0.31 5.37 -3.80
CA GLY A 49 -1.70 5.67 -4.16
C GLY A 49 -2.06 5.56 -5.64
N ASP A 50 -3.36 5.72 -5.91
CA ASP A 50 -4.02 5.59 -7.21
C ASP A 50 -3.61 4.33 -7.98
N ILE A 51 -3.69 3.20 -7.26
CA ILE A 51 -3.38 1.87 -7.79
C ILE A 51 -4.42 1.47 -8.81
N PHE A 52 -5.69 1.68 -8.50
CA PHE A 52 -6.81 1.43 -9.39
C PHE A 52 -7.39 2.73 -9.93
N ASP A 53 -7.99 2.66 -11.12
CA ASP A 53 -8.62 3.82 -11.75
C ASP A 53 -9.89 4.30 -11.02
N ASN A 54 -10.52 3.41 -10.25
CA ASN A 54 -11.70 3.72 -9.46
C ASN A 54 -11.85 2.79 -8.25
N GLY A 55 -12.71 3.16 -7.30
CA GLY A 55 -12.94 2.42 -6.07
C GLY A 55 -13.62 1.06 -6.21
N ASN A 56 -14.04 0.67 -7.42
CA ASN A 56 -14.60 -0.64 -7.73
C ASN A 56 -13.90 -1.29 -8.94
N PRO A 57 -12.62 -1.66 -8.80
CA PRO A 57 -11.83 -2.20 -9.89
C PRO A 57 -12.38 -3.53 -10.40
N SER A 58 -12.20 -3.79 -11.69
CA SER A 58 -12.54 -5.07 -12.31
C SER A 58 -11.73 -6.22 -11.71
N ALA A 59 -12.26 -7.45 -11.81
CA ALA A 59 -11.51 -8.63 -11.39
C ALA A 59 -10.17 -8.76 -12.13
N ALA A 60 -10.11 -8.40 -13.42
CA ALA A 60 -8.89 -8.42 -14.21
C ALA A 60 -7.83 -7.44 -13.68
N ALA A 61 -8.23 -6.20 -13.32
CA ALA A 61 -7.33 -5.22 -12.71
C ALA A 61 -6.81 -5.69 -11.35
N GLN A 62 -7.67 -6.27 -10.52
CA GLN A 62 -7.29 -6.84 -9.22
C GLN A 62 -6.33 -8.01 -9.39
N THR A 63 -6.57 -8.89 -10.36
CA THR A 63 -5.66 -10.03 -10.65
C THR A 63 -4.26 -9.52 -10.99
N VAL A 64 -4.15 -8.54 -11.88
CA VAL A 64 -2.85 -7.95 -12.26
C VAL A 64 -2.12 -7.36 -11.05
N TYR A 65 -2.84 -6.68 -10.17
CA TYR A 65 -2.28 -6.13 -8.93
C TYR A 65 -1.73 -7.22 -8.00
N TYR A 66 -2.50 -8.28 -7.74
CA TYR A 66 -2.07 -9.36 -6.86
C TYR A 66 -0.98 -10.23 -7.46
N GLU A 67 -1.01 -10.47 -8.78
CA GLU A 67 0.09 -11.14 -9.48
C GLU A 67 1.39 -10.37 -9.33
N PHE A 68 1.35 -9.04 -9.53
CA PHE A 68 2.53 -8.19 -9.32
C PHE A 68 3.06 -8.30 -7.88
N LEU A 69 2.20 -8.22 -6.85
CA LEU A 69 2.65 -8.34 -5.46
C LEU A 69 3.27 -9.71 -5.17
N ALA A 70 2.68 -10.79 -5.70
CA ALA A 70 3.21 -12.13 -5.54
C ALA A 70 4.60 -12.25 -6.17
N ASP A 71 4.76 -11.78 -7.40
CA ASP A 71 6.04 -11.83 -8.12
C ASP A 71 7.10 -10.96 -7.43
N ALA A 72 6.76 -9.73 -7.02
CA ALA A 72 7.67 -8.82 -6.35
C ALA A 72 8.20 -9.39 -5.02
N THR A 73 7.31 -9.95 -4.20
CA THR A 73 7.68 -10.58 -2.92
C THR A 73 8.46 -11.87 -3.10
N GLN A 74 8.24 -12.59 -4.18
CA GLN A 74 9.03 -13.79 -4.52
C GLN A 74 10.43 -13.42 -5.02
N LEU A 75 10.55 -12.38 -5.85
CA LEU A 75 11.84 -11.91 -6.38
C LEU A 75 12.74 -11.31 -5.29
N CYS A 76 12.14 -10.63 -4.33
CA CYS A 76 12.87 -9.92 -3.26
C CYS A 76 12.19 -10.18 -1.90
N PRO A 77 12.38 -11.38 -1.29
CA PRO A 77 11.62 -11.79 -0.10
C PRO A 77 11.84 -10.92 1.14
N ASN A 78 12.98 -10.24 1.23
CA ASN A 78 13.30 -9.33 2.34
C ASN A 78 12.84 -7.89 2.09
N MET A 79 12.44 -7.55 0.87
CA MET A 79 11.94 -6.23 0.54
C MET A 79 10.61 -5.98 1.23
N GLN A 80 10.50 -4.84 1.91
CA GLN A 80 9.24 -4.38 2.47
C GLN A 80 8.44 -3.63 1.41
N VAL A 81 7.18 -4.02 1.19
CA VAL A 81 6.27 -3.32 0.27
C VAL A 81 5.32 -2.48 1.08
N ILE A 82 5.30 -1.17 0.84
CA ILE A 82 4.45 -0.21 1.54
C ILE A 82 3.49 0.40 0.54
N ILE A 83 2.19 0.28 0.82
CA ILE A 83 1.12 0.71 -0.07
C ILE A 83 0.23 1.71 0.64
N THR A 84 -0.03 2.85 0.01
CA THR A 84 -1.04 3.80 0.46
C THR A 84 -2.18 3.89 -0.53
N ALA A 85 -3.39 4.24 -0.09
CA ALA A 85 -4.50 4.53 -0.98
C ALA A 85 -4.40 5.96 -1.52
N GLY A 86 -4.72 6.13 -2.81
CA GLY A 86 -4.97 7.42 -3.42
C GLY A 86 -6.45 7.79 -3.39
N ASN A 87 -6.80 8.92 -4.01
CA ASN A 87 -8.19 9.37 -4.02
C ASN A 87 -9.11 8.58 -4.98
N HIS A 88 -8.55 7.88 -5.96
CA HIS A 88 -9.29 6.96 -6.83
C HIS A 88 -9.54 5.59 -6.18
N ASP A 89 -8.71 5.20 -5.22
CA ASP A 89 -8.80 3.90 -4.57
C ASP A 89 -9.91 3.85 -3.50
N SER A 90 -10.46 2.66 -3.29
CA SER A 90 -11.22 2.37 -2.07
C SER A 90 -10.24 1.90 -0.98
N ALA A 91 -9.95 2.77 -0.02
CA ALA A 91 -9.03 2.48 1.08
C ALA A 91 -9.39 1.20 1.84
N SER A 92 -10.66 0.99 2.16
CA SER A 92 -11.14 -0.20 2.86
C SER A 92 -10.99 -1.47 2.03
N ARG A 93 -11.16 -1.38 0.70
CA ARG A 93 -10.97 -2.51 -0.21
C ARG A 93 -9.49 -2.89 -0.34
N LEU A 94 -8.59 -1.89 -0.40
CA LEU A 94 -7.16 -2.14 -0.40
C LEU A 94 -6.68 -2.77 0.91
N GLU A 95 -7.22 -2.34 2.05
CA GLU A 95 -6.86 -2.88 3.37
C GLU A 95 -7.46 -4.27 3.66
N ALA A 96 -8.51 -4.67 2.97
CA ALA A 96 -9.20 -5.94 3.23
C ALA A 96 -8.26 -7.17 3.26
N PRO A 97 -7.30 -7.33 2.33
CA PRO A 97 -6.35 -8.44 2.33
C PRO A 97 -5.16 -8.27 3.30
N ARG A 98 -5.07 -7.15 4.03
CA ARG A 98 -3.94 -6.84 4.94
C ARG A 98 -3.54 -7.99 5.86
N PRO A 99 -4.47 -8.74 6.52
CA PRO A 99 -4.08 -9.84 7.41
C PRO A 99 -3.30 -10.96 6.72
N LEU A 100 -3.52 -11.15 5.41
CA LEU A 100 -2.78 -12.09 4.59
C LEU A 100 -1.45 -11.49 4.10
N LEU A 101 -1.51 -10.28 3.57
CA LEU A 101 -0.38 -9.63 2.89
C LEU A 101 0.76 -9.24 3.85
N THR A 102 0.45 -8.89 5.09
CA THR A 102 1.47 -8.61 6.12
C THR A 102 2.44 -9.77 6.33
N ARG A 103 2.01 -11.00 6.10
CA ARG A 103 2.88 -12.19 6.18
C ARG A 103 3.95 -12.24 5.09
N TYR A 104 3.78 -11.46 4.03
CA TYR A 104 4.72 -11.33 2.92
C TYR A 104 5.45 -9.99 2.92
N HIS A 105 5.52 -9.32 4.08
CA HIS A 105 6.12 -7.99 4.25
C HIS A 105 5.44 -6.91 3.38
N VAL A 106 4.13 -7.06 3.12
CA VAL A 106 3.32 -6.06 2.41
C VAL A 106 2.44 -5.34 3.42
N GLU A 107 2.72 -4.07 3.65
CA GLU A 107 2.02 -3.19 4.57
C GLU A 107 1.11 -2.22 3.80
N ILE A 108 -0.19 -2.24 4.10
CA ILE A 108 -1.16 -1.37 3.46
C ILE A 108 -1.70 -0.38 4.48
N ARG A 109 -1.69 0.90 4.13
CA ARG A 109 -2.24 2.00 4.92
C ARG A 109 -3.17 2.84 4.05
N GLY A 110 -4.44 2.45 4.02
CA GLY A 110 -5.48 3.13 3.23
C GLY A 110 -6.19 4.24 4.00
N ASN A 111 -6.33 4.09 5.32
CA ASN A 111 -7.10 4.98 6.17
C ASN A 111 -6.30 5.48 7.36
N VAL A 112 -6.55 6.74 7.75
CA VAL A 112 -6.15 7.25 9.05
C VAL A 112 -7.18 6.80 10.08
N ARG A 113 -6.75 6.13 11.13
CA ARG A 113 -7.66 5.63 12.17
C ARG A 113 -8.16 6.74 13.06
N LYS A 114 -9.43 6.66 13.42
CA LYS A 114 -10.02 7.45 14.51
C LYS A 114 -10.06 6.60 15.77
N ILE A 115 -9.58 7.16 16.87
CA ILE A 115 -9.66 6.55 18.19
C ILE A 115 -10.47 7.47 19.12
N TRP A 116 -11.20 6.83 20.05
CA TRP A 116 -11.92 7.57 21.07
C TRP A 116 -10.98 7.88 22.23
N GLN A 117 -10.76 9.15 22.51
CA GLN A 117 -9.98 9.58 23.66
C GLN A 117 -10.93 10.02 24.77
N GLN A 118 -10.83 9.41 25.93
CA GLN A 118 -11.57 9.78 27.12
C GLN A 118 -11.00 11.08 27.66
N GLY A 119 -11.89 12.05 27.98
CA GLY A 119 -11.46 13.32 28.55
C GLY A 119 -10.87 13.16 29.96
N GLU A 120 -9.77 13.85 30.25
CA GLU A 120 -9.05 13.79 31.54
C GLU A 120 -9.76 14.48 32.72
N ASN A 121 -11.03 14.84 32.61
CA ASN A 121 -11.72 15.49 33.70
C ASN A 121 -12.40 14.48 34.63
N GLY A 122 -11.78 14.27 35.78
CA GLY A 122 -12.25 13.44 36.89
C GLY A 122 -13.50 13.98 37.58
N ASP A 123 -14.56 14.26 36.84
CA ASP A 123 -15.88 14.53 37.36
C ASP A 123 -16.76 13.30 37.04
N ASP A 124 -17.12 12.56 38.08
CA ASP A 124 -17.73 11.22 38.03
C ASP A 124 -19.09 11.13 37.30
N ASN A 125 -19.54 12.18 36.63
CA ASN A 125 -20.85 12.24 35.99
C ASN A 125 -20.90 12.77 34.54
N LYS A 126 -19.75 12.95 33.86
CA LYS A 126 -19.73 13.31 32.42
C LYS A 126 -18.76 12.42 31.67
N THR A 127 -19.24 11.38 31.04
CA THR A 127 -18.53 10.57 30.02
C THR A 127 -18.29 11.44 28.77
N GLY A 128 -17.42 12.43 28.91
CA GLY A 128 -17.01 13.32 27.83
C GLY A 128 -15.71 12.81 27.21
N GLY A 129 -15.79 12.26 26.03
CA GLY A 129 -14.63 11.98 25.19
C GLY A 129 -14.82 12.59 23.81
N HIS A 130 -13.80 12.58 23.00
CA HIS A 130 -13.84 13.04 21.62
C HIS A 130 -13.05 12.12 20.69
N TRP A 131 -13.41 12.15 19.41
CA TRP A 131 -12.69 11.40 18.39
C TRP A 131 -11.45 12.17 17.95
N ILE A 132 -10.30 11.52 17.99
CA ILE A 132 -9.04 12.04 17.44
C ILE A 132 -8.54 11.15 16.32
N TYR A 133 -7.73 11.70 15.43
CA TYR A 133 -7.00 10.90 14.44
C TYR A 133 -5.73 10.36 15.08
N SER A 134 -5.51 9.04 14.94
CA SER A 134 -4.25 8.41 15.31
C SER A 134 -3.39 8.22 14.06
N PHE A 135 -2.15 8.68 14.13
CA PHE A 135 -1.16 8.55 13.06
C PHE A 135 -0.12 7.47 13.35
N ASP A 136 -0.17 6.83 14.50
CA ASP A 136 0.81 5.84 14.93
C ASP A 136 0.90 4.65 13.97
N ASP A 137 -0.23 4.22 13.41
CA ASP A 137 -0.30 3.14 12.42
C ASP A 137 0.29 3.52 11.05
N LEU A 138 0.58 4.80 10.82
CA LEU A 138 1.21 5.30 9.58
C LEU A 138 2.74 5.30 9.67
N ILE A 139 3.29 5.11 10.86
CA ILE A 139 4.74 4.99 11.05
C ILE A 139 5.11 3.53 10.81
N ILE A 140 5.81 3.28 9.71
CA ILE A 140 6.23 1.94 9.30
C ILE A 140 7.76 1.92 9.31
N PRO A 141 8.40 1.19 10.24
CA PRO A 141 9.84 1.05 10.22
C PRO A 141 10.26 0.23 8.99
N VAL A 142 11.31 0.67 8.33
CA VAL A 142 11.94 -0.03 7.21
C VAL A 142 13.34 -0.42 7.65
N THR A 143 13.68 -1.70 7.50
CA THR A 143 15.00 -2.21 7.84
C THR A 143 15.75 -2.63 6.59
N ASN A 144 17.04 -2.33 6.52
CA ASN A 144 17.91 -2.84 5.47
C ASN A 144 18.35 -4.30 5.75
N GLU A 145 19.11 -4.91 4.83
CA GLU A 145 19.61 -6.28 4.98
C GLU A 145 20.53 -6.45 6.22
N GLU A 146 21.07 -5.37 6.76
CA GLU A 146 21.93 -5.35 7.96
C GLU A 146 21.13 -5.15 9.26
N GLY A 147 19.79 -4.97 9.16
CA GLY A 147 18.91 -4.76 10.30
C GLY A 147 18.95 -3.32 10.87
N GLU A 148 19.44 -2.35 10.08
CA GLU A 148 19.39 -0.92 10.41
C GLU A 148 18.06 -0.32 9.97
N GLU A 149 17.44 0.50 10.84
CA GLU A 149 16.21 1.27 10.56
C GLU A 149 16.53 2.65 10.01
#